data_31591eb0b379e5a8eb704bd6635ddc3c
#
_entry.id   31591eb0b379e5a8eb704bd6635ddc3c
#
_cell.length_a   1.000
_cell.length_b   1.000
_cell.length_c   1.000
_cell.angle_alpha   90.00
_cell.angle_beta   90.00
_cell.angle_gamma   90.00
#
_symmetry.space_group_name_H-M   'P 1'
#
loop_
_entity.id
_entity.type
_entity.pdbx_description
1 polymer ?
#
loop_
_entity_poly.entity_id
_entity_poly.type
_entity_poly.pdbx_seq_one_letter_code
_entity_poly.pdbx_strand_id
1 'polypeptide(L)'
;MDSFELNKIIGAILGTCILLLVTSFAAGAIFSPVMPEKPGFEIAVKEEAHGGKEAAAAPSEPIEKLLQTASVEKGAAAAKKCAACHTFEKGGPNRVGPNLYGTVNEKKGEGKGGFNFSAAMKAKGGEWTFDDLNKFISNPKGFVPGTAMGFAGIQKDSERADVIAYLRTLSDNPAPLPTAAK
;
A
#
# COMPACT_ATOMS: atom_id res chain seq x y z
N MET A 1 -36.21 -21.42 29.20
CA MET A 1 -35.23 -20.81 30.11
C MET A 1 -36.00 -20.10 31.21
N ASP A 2 -35.67 -20.41 32.43
CA ASP A 2 -36.27 -19.85 33.62
C ASP A 2 -35.76 -18.39 33.77
N SER A 3 -36.63 -17.47 34.25
CA SER A 3 -36.27 -16.05 34.44
C SER A 3 -35.02 -15.88 35.31
N PHE A 4 -34.82 -16.83 36.25
CA PHE A 4 -33.65 -16.82 37.13
C PHE A 4 -32.35 -17.18 36.38
N GLU A 5 -32.36 -18.15 35.46
CA GLU A 5 -31.21 -18.48 34.61
C GLU A 5 -30.88 -17.35 33.65
N LEU A 6 -31.92 -16.75 33.06
CA LEU A 6 -31.73 -15.62 32.16
C LEU A 6 -31.06 -14.41 32.89
N ASN A 7 -31.50 -14.14 34.10
CA ASN A 7 -30.94 -13.04 34.92
C ASN A 7 -29.47 -13.29 35.30
N LYS A 8 -29.08 -14.53 35.59
CA LYS A 8 -27.68 -14.90 35.82
C LYS A 8 -26.81 -14.65 34.58
N ILE A 9 -27.29 -15.08 33.38
CA ILE A 9 -26.57 -14.89 32.14
C ILE A 9 -26.38 -13.40 31.84
N ILE A 10 -27.46 -12.62 31.94
CA ILE A 10 -27.39 -11.18 31.73
C ILE A 10 -26.43 -10.53 32.74
N GLY A 11 -26.51 -10.89 34.02
CA GLY A 11 -25.61 -10.41 35.05
C GLY A 11 -24.14 -10.73 34.77
N ALA A 12 -23.85 -11.95 34.31
CA ALA A 12 -22.49 -12.33 33.96
C ALA A 12 -21.96 -11.54 32.75
N ILE A 13 -22.78 -11.32 31.72
CA ILE A 13 -22.41 -10.50 30.57
C ILE A 13 -22.15 -9.07 30.97
N LEU A 14 -23.05 -8.45 31.72
CA LEU A 14 -22.89 -7.09 32.19
C LEU A 14 -21.65 -6.91 33.09
N GLY A 15 -21.42 -7.86 34.01
CA GLY A 15 -20.21 -7.87 34.85
C GLY A 15 -18.93 -7.94 34.04
N THR A 16 -18.90 -8.78 33.01
CA THR A 16 -17.74 -8.88 32.09
C THR A 16 -17.54 -7.57 31.34
N CYS A 17 -18.59 -6.97 30.81
CA CYS A 17 -18.50 -5.69 30.11
C CYS A 17 -17.96 -4.57 31.03
N ILE A 18 -18.44 -4.51 32.25
CA ILE A 18 -17.95 -3.52 33.25
C ILE A 18 -16.46 -3.75 33.56
N LEU A 19 -16.04 -4.99 33.74
CA LEU A 19 -14.64 -5.34 34.00
C LEU A 19 -13.74 -4.90 32.82
N LEU A 20 -14.16 -5.17 31.60
CA LEU A 20 -13.42 -4.76 30.39
C LEU A 20 -13.34 -3.25 30.25
N LEU A 21 -14.40 -2.52 30.56
CA LEU A 21 -14.40 -1.05 30.56
C LEU A 21 -13.44 -0.50 31.61
N VAL A 22 -13.52 -0.96 32.84
CA VAL A 22 -12.64 -0.52 33.92
C VAL A 22 -11.18 -0.78 33.61
N THR A 23 -10.87 -1.98 33.11
CA THR A 23 -9.49 -2.33 32.71
C THR A 23 -9.01 -1.48 31.54
N SER A 24 -9.86 -1.18 30.56
CA SER A 24 -9.53 -0.31 29.44
C SER A 24 -9.23 1.13 29.88
N PHE A 25 -10.05 1.70 30.76
CA PHE A 25 -9.82 3.02 31.32
C PHE A 25 -8.56 3.08 32.20
N ALA A 26 -8.34 2.06 33.01
CA ALA A 26 -7.13 1.98 33.84
C ALA A 26 -5.87 1.87 32.99
N ALA A 27 -5.89 1.02 31.95
CA ALA A 27 -4.80 0.90 30.99
C ALA A 27 -4.55 2.23 30.25
N GLY A 28 -5.60 2.89 29.79
CA GLY A 28 -5.48 4.21 29.17
C GLY A 28 -4.85 5.25 30.10
N ALA A 29 -5.22 5.26 31.38
CA ALA A 29 -4.66 6.21 32.35
C ALA A 29 -3.17 5.94 32.67
N ILE A 30 -2.75 4.66 32.66
CA ILE A 30 -1.39 4.26 33.01
C ILE A 30 -0.46 4.35 31.79
N PHE A 31 -0.95 3.96 30.60
CA PHE A 31 -0.14 3.81 29.40
C PHE A 31 -0.40 4.89 28.34
N SER A 32 -1.16 5.95 28.66
CA SER A 32 -1.32 7.08 27.73
C SER A 32 0.05 7.75 27.49
N PRO A 33 0.56 7.77 26.26
CA PRO A 33 1.81 8.46 25.98
C PRO A 33 1.59 9.97 26.18
N VAL A 34 2.41 10.58 27.04
CA VAL A 34 2.47 12.04 27.14
C VAL A 34 3.16 12.54 25.88
N MET A 35 2.39 13.14 24.98
CA MET A 35 3.00 13.80 23.83
C MET A 35 3.74 15.05 24.31
N PRO A 36 5.05 15.19 24.01
CA PRO A 36 5.79 16.38 24.33
C PRO A 36 5.19 17.59 23.58
N GLU A 37 5.07 18.74 24.24
CA GLU A 37 4.53 19.99 23.65
C GLU A 37 5.34 20.48 22.43
N LYS A 38 6.56 20.03 22.27
CA LYS A 38 7.40 20.28 21.09
C LYS A 38 7.93 18.95 20.57
N PRO A 39 7.59 18.55 19.34
CA PRO A 39 8.22 17.40 18.72
C PRO A 39 9.73 17.68 18.60
N GLY A 40 10.58 16.74 19.02
CA GLY A 40 12.03 16.90 19.06
C GLY A 40 12.71 17.07 17.70
N PHE A 41 11.94 17.00 16.62
CA PHE A 41 12.36 17.29 15.24
C PHE A 41 11.21 18.00 14.53
N GLU A 42 11.37 19.26 14.21
CA GLU A 42 10.53 19.94 13.21
C GLU A 42 10.88 19.40 11.83
N ILE A 43 10.27 18.29 11.47
CA ILE A 43 10.14 17.96 10.06
C ILE A 43 9.04 18.90 9.57
N ALA A 44 9.39 19.86 8.70
CA ALA A 44 8.42 20.68 7.99
C ALA A 44 7.61 19.76 7.04
N VAL A 45 6.74 18.94 7.60
CA VAL A 45 5.65 18.29 6.90
C VAL A 45 4.53 19.30 6.83
N LYS A 46 4.27 19.80 5.65
CA LYS A 46 3.02 20.48 5.34
C LYS A 46 1.91 19.56 5.84
N GLU A 47 1.21 19.99 6.90
CA GLU A 47 0.14 19.21 7.53
C GLU A 47 -0.93 18.86 6.49
N GLU A 48 -1.03 17.60 6.15
CA GLU A 48 -2.23 17.05 5.54
C GLU A 48 -2.93 16.17 6.59
N ALA A 49 -4.05 16.69 7.06
CA ALA A 49 -4.88 16.15 8.11
C ALA A 49 -5.27 14.70 7.88
N HIS A 50 -5.01 13.82 8.86
CA HIS A 50 -5.65 12.52 8.98
C HIS A 50 -7.12 12.71 9.38
N GLY A 51 -7.97 12.74 8.38
CA GLY A 51 -9.41 12.67 8.53
C GLY A 51 -9.98 12.00 7.30
N GLY A 52 -10.51 10.78 7.47
CA GLY A 52 -11.17 10.06 6.38
C GLY A 52 -12.28 10.89 5.76
N LYS A 53 -12.00 11.43 4.60
CA LYS A 53 -12.97 11.91 3.63
C LYS A 53 -12.27 11.82 2.27
N GLU A 54 -12.93 11.21 1.34
CA GLU A 54 -12.55 11.13 -0.06
C GLU A 54 -12.16 12.53 -0.55
N ALA A 55 -10.88 12.88 -0.42
CA ALA A 55 -10.33 14.11 -0.94
C ALA A 55 -10.09 13.88 -2.42
N ALA A 56 -10.82 14.60 -3.24
CA ALA A 56 -10.50 14.78 -4.65
C ALA A 56 -9.00 15.07 -4.76
N ALA A 57 -8.27 14.19 -5.44
CA ALA A 57 -6.83 14.29 -5.62
C ALA A 57 -6.51 15.66 -6.19
N ALA A 58 -5.66 16.42 -5.49
CA ALA A 58 -4.94 17.53 -6.11
C ALA A 58 -4.28 16.98 -7.39
N PRO A 59 -4.20 17.76 -8.49
CA PRO A 59 -3.64 17.26 -9.73
C PRO A 59 -2.22 16.75 -9.48
N SER A 60 -2.08 15.42 -9.47
CA SER A 60 -0.78 14.77 -9.31
C SER A 60 0.09 15.14 -10.51
N GLU A 61 1.34 15.52 -10.26
CA GLU A 61 2.27 15.74 -11.38
C GLU A 61 2.33 14.46 -12.24
N PRO A 62 2.38 14.61 -13.58
CA PRO A 62 2.52 13.48 -14.47
C PRO A 62 3.72 12.63 -14.08
N ILE A 63 3.53 11.31 -14.05
CA ILE A 63 4.59 10.37 -13.63
C ILE A 63 5.85 10.50 -14.49
N GLU A 64 5.70 10.89 -15.74
CA GLU A 64 6.78 11.14 -16.69
C GLU A 64 7.75 12.23 -16.18
N LYS A 65 7.20 13.28 -15.56
CA LYS A 65 7.99 14.36 -14.98
C LYS A 65 8.68 13.92 -13.70
N LEU A 66 7.97 13.20 -12.84
CA LEU A 66 8.50 12.70 -11.57
C LEU A 66 9.64 11.69 -11.79
N LEU A 67 9.55 10.87 -12.83
CA LEU A 67 10.58 9.88 -13.17
C LEU A 67 11.90 10.52 -13.59
N GLN A 68 11.93 11.79 -14.04
CA GLN A 68 13.17 12.49 -14.38
C GLN A 68 14.04 12.78 -13.15
N THR A 69 13.43 12.89 -11.98
CA THR A 69 14.09 13.22 -10.71
C THR A 69 14.04 12.07 -9.69
N ALA A 70 13.45 10.94 -10.07
CA ALA A 70 13.28 9.78 -9.19
C ALA A 70 14.64 9.12 -8.86
N SER A 71 14.78 8.68 -7.61
CA SER A 71 15.97 7.98 -7.13
C SER A 71 15.74 6.47 -7.06
N VAL A 72 16.55 5.73 -7.78
CA VAL A 72 16.54 4.25 -7.77
C VAL A 72 16.85 3.71 -6.38
N GLU A 73 17.78 4.32 -5.65
CA GLU A 73 18.20 3.90 -4.30
C GLU A 73 17.05 4.07 -3.29
N LYS A 74 16.36 5.23 -3.33
CA LYS A 74 15.15 5.46 -2.51
C LYS A 74 14.04 4.50 -2.91
N GLY A 75 13.89 4.23 -4.20
CA GLY A 75 12.95 3.25 -4.73
C GLY A 75 13.22 1.84 -4.22
N ALA A 76 14.46 1.39 -4.21
CA ALA A 76 14.86 0.11 -3.65
C ALA A 76 14.56 0.02 -2.14
N ALA A 77 14.78 1.10 -1.40
CA ALA A 77 14.45 1.15 0.02
C ALA A 77 12.92 1.10 0.26
N ALA A 78 12.14 1.84 -0.52
CA ALA A 78 10.68 1.87 -0.43
C ALA A 78 10.05 0.53 -0.88
N ALA A 79 10.63 -0.14 -1.89
CA ALA A 79 10.20 -1.43 -2.40
C ALA A 79 10.33 -2.58 -1.37
N LYS A 80 11.04 -2.37 -0.26
CA LYS A 80 11.05 -3.34 0.86
C LYS A 80 9.63 -3.63 1.39
N LYS A 81 8.70 -2.69 1.28
CA LYS A 81 7.29 -2.89 1.60
C LYS A 81 6.63 -3.96 0.73
N CYS A 82 7.14 -4.18 -0.47
CA CYS A 82 6.64 -5.16 -1.43
C CYS A 82 7.25 -6.56 -1.20
N ALA A 83 8.44 -6.63 -0.58
CA ALA A 83 9.23 -7.86 -0.40
C ALA A 83 8.51 -8.94 0.45
N ALA A 84 7.53 -8.56 1.26
CA ALA A 84 6.71 -9.52 2.00
C ALA A 84 5.92 -10.46 1.08
N CYS A 85 5.50 -9.94 -0.10
CA CYS A 85 4.65 -10.67 -1.03
C CYS A 85 5.30 -10.96 -2.38
N HIS A 86 6.35 -10.24 -2.77
CA HIS A 86 7.00 -10.31 -4.08
C HIS A 86 8.49 -10.64 -3.97
N THR A 87 9.07 -11.12 -5.06
CA THR A 87 10.52 -11.23 -5.26
C THR A 87 10.96 -10.28 -6.37
N PHE A 88 12.24 -9.90 -6.40
CA PHE A 88 12.77 -8.90 -7.33
C PHE A 88 13.87 -9.43 -8.25
N GLU A 89 14.50 -10.54 -7.86
CA GLU A 89 15.60 -11.14 -8.60
C GLU A 89 15.11 -11.82 -9.88
N LYS A 90 15.96 -11.83 -10.90
CA LYS A 90 15.68 -12.52 -12.18
C LYS A 90 15.41 -14.00 -11.94
N GLY A 91 14.28 -14.48 -12.41
CA GLY A 91 13.87 -15.88 -12.22
C GLY A 91 13.49 -16.24 -10.79
N GLY A 92 13.34 -15.26 -9.90
CA GLY A 92 12.90 -15.47 -8.53
C GLY A 92 11.50 -16.08 -8.46
N PRO A 93 11.21 -16.83 -7.38
CA PRO A 93 9.93 -17.53 -7.25
C PRO A 93 8.77 -16.55 -7.06
N ASN A 94 7.60 -16.92 -7.56
CA ASN A 94 6.36 -16.29 -7.16
C ASN A 94 6.07 -16.61 -5.68
N ARG A 95 5.49 -15.64 -4.96
CA ARG A 95 5.06 -15.77 -3.56
C ARG A 95 3.55 -15.54 -3.47
N VAL A 96 3.11 -14.76 -2.50
CA VAL A 96 1.72 -14.27 -2.41
C VAL A 96 1.37 -13.43 -3.64
N GLY A 97 2.35 -12.67 -4.16
CA GLY A 97 2.31 -11.96 -5.42
C GLY A 97 3.34 -12.50 -6.43
N PRO A 98 3.27 -12.07 -7.69
CA PRO A 98 4.22 -12.48 -8.72
C PRO A 98 5.62 -11.90 -8.48
N ASN A 99 6.63 -12.50 -9.09
CA ASN A 99 7.96 -11.90 -9.20
C ASN A 99 7.87 -10.56 -9.96
N LEU A 100 8.60 -9.53 -9.52
CA LEU A 100 8.54 -8.18 -10.10
C LEU A 100 9.66 -7.88 -11.10
N TYR A 101 10.56 -8.83 -11.37
CA TYR A 101 11.57 -8.66 -12.40
C TYR A 101 10.91 -8.55 -13.79
N GLY A 102 11.25 -7.53 -14.57
CA GLY A 102 10.71 -7.30 -15.89
C GLY A 102 9.26 -6.85 -15.95
N THR A 103 8.72 -6.29 -14.86
CA THR A 103 7.29 -5.90 -14.80
C THR A 103 6.96 -4.70 -15.68
N VAL A 104 7.88 -3.74 -15.88
CA VAL A 104 7.63 -2.57 -16.73
C VAL A 104 7.43 -3.01 -18.17
N ASN A 105 6.33 -2.57 -18.80
CA ASN A 105 5.86 -2.93 -20.14
C ASN A 105 5.47 -4.41 -20.33
N GLU A 106 5.37 -5.19 -19.23
CA GLU A 106 4.82 -6.54 -19.29
C GLU A 106 3.29 -6.52 -19.35
N LYS A 107 2.70 -7.53 -19.97
CA LYS A 107 1.25 -7.70 -20.03
C LYS A 107 0.65 -7.96 -18.65
N LYS A 108 -0.41 -7.23 -18.31
CA LYS A 108 -1.15 -7.44 -17.07
C LYS A 108 -1.87 -8.78 -17.06
N GLY A 109 -1.75 -9.50 -15.95
CA GLY A 109 -2.46 -10.75 -15.75
C GLY A 109 -1.92 -11.95 -16.55
N GLU A 110 -0.78 -11.78 -17.23
CA GLU A 110 -0.10 -12.82 -17.99
C GLU A 110 1.36 -13.01 -17.51
N GLY A 111 2.01 -14.04 -17.99
CA GLY A 111 3.43 -14.27 -17.74
C GLY A 111 3.78 -14.75 -16.33
N LYS A 112 4.87 -14.27 -15.81
CA LYS A 112 5.38 -14.50 -14.44
C LYS A 112 5.42 -15.95 -13.98
N GLY A 113 5.98 -16.83 -14.80
CA GLY A 113 6.28 -18.20 -14.39
C GLY A 113 5.05 -18.96 -13.85
N GLY A 114 3.89 -18.78 -14.49
CA GLY A 114 2.67 -19.48 -14.12
C GLY A 114 1.96 -18.92 -12.88
N PHE A 115 2.23 -17.68 -12.46
CA PHE A 115 1.48 -17.05 -11.38
C PHE A 115 -0.02 -16.98 -11.69
N ASN A 116 -0.86 -17.42 -10.76
CA ASN A 116 -2.30 -17.41 -10.95
C ASN A 116 -2.91 -16.05 -10.58
N PHE A 117 -2.94 -15.14 -11.53
CA PHE A 117 -3.57 -13.83 -11.36
C PHE A 117 -5.08 -13.94 -11.12
N SER A 118 -5.65 -12.97 -10.37
CA SER A 118 -7.09 -12.86 -10.22
C SER A 118 -7.79 -12.65 -11.57
N ALA A 119 -9.05 -13.07 -11.67
CA ALA A 119 -9.86 -12.84 -12.87
C ALA A 119 -9.92 -11.34 -13.22
N ALA A 120 -10.03 -10.48 -12.22
CA ALA A 120 -10.03 -9.02 -12.41
C ALA A 120 -8.71 -8.51 -13.04
N MET A 121 -7.56 -9.03 -12.61
CA MET A 121 -6.27 -8.64 -13.18
C MET A 121 -6.13 -9.13 -14.63
N LYS A 122 -6.55 -10.35 -14.92
CA LYS A 122 -6.56 -10.90 -16.29
C LYS A 122 -7.49 -10.10 -17.20
N ALA A 123 -8.68 -9.73 -16.71
CA ALA A 123 -9.66 -8.94 -17.45
C ALA A 123 -9.21 -7.48 -17.67
N LYS A 124 -8.37 -6.92 -16.80
CA LYS A 124 -7.84 -5.56 -16.95
C LYS A 124 -7.05 -5.40 -18.24
N GLY A 125 -6.24 -6.38 -18.58
CA GLY A 125 -5.45 -6.42 -19.82
C GLY A 125 -4.50 -5.23 -20.00
N GLY A 126 -3.92 -5.15 -21.20
CA GLY A 126 -2.91 -4.13 -21.54
C GLY A 126 -1.56 -4.39 -20.85
N GLU A 127 -0.65 -3.43 -20.96
CA GLU A 127 0.70 -3.52 -20.42
C GLU A 127 0.87 -2.67 -19.17
N TRP A 128 1.85 -3.00 -18.34
CA TRP A 128 2.23 -2.21 -17.17
C TRP A 128 3.05 -0.98 -17.60
N THR A 129 2.40 0.03 -18.15
CA THR A 129 3.04 1.32 -18.44
C THR A 129 3.45 2.01 -17.13
N PHE A 130 4.30 3.03 -17.21
CA PHE A 130 4.67 3.83 -16.04
C PHE A 130 3.45 4.48 -15.37
N ASP A 131 2.49 4.96 -16.15
CA ASP A 131 1.26 5.55 -15.65
C ASP A 131 0.35 4.50 -14.98
N ASP A 132 0.21 3.32 -15.58
CA ASP A 132 -0.57 2.24 -14.97
C ASP A 132 0.05 1.72 -13.67
N LEU A 133 1.37 1.62 -13.60
CA LEU A 133 2.08 1.29 -12.36
C LEU A 133 1.86 2.36 -11.30
N ASN A 134 1.94 3.64 -11.67
CA ASN A 134 1.66 4.76 -10.77
C ASN A 134 0.25 4.69 -10.19
N LYS A 135 -0.76 4.51 -11.03
CA LYS A 135 -2.16 4.38 -10.62
C LYS A 135 -2.39 3.14 -9.76
N PHE A 136 -1.84 2.00 -10.16
CA PHE A 136 -2.01 0.74 -9.44
C PHE A 136 -1.32 0.77 -8.07
N ILE A 137 -0.08 1.24 -7.99
CA ILE A 137 0.65 1.34 -6.71
C ILE A 137 0.04 2.40 -5.80
N SER A 138 -0.60 3.44 -6.34
CA SER A 138 -1.34 4.43 -5.55
C SER A 138 -2.58 3.82 -4.88
N ASN A 139 -3.39 3.11 -5.65
CA ASN A 139 -4.63 2.49 -5.16
C ASN A 139 -4.95 1.20 -5.96
N PRO A 140 -4.39 0.04 -5.54
CA PRO A 140 -4.58 -1.21 -6.26
C PRO A 140 -6.04 -1.59 -6.48
N LYS A 141 -6.87 -1.48 -5.44
CA LYS A 141 -8.30 -1.84 -5.50
C LYS A 141 -9.12 -0.85 -6.35
N GLY A 142 -8.74 0.41 -6.35
CA GLY A 142 -9.38 1.43 -7.19
C GLY A 142 -9.03 1.25 -8.66
N PHE A 143 -7.78 0.93 -8.99
CA PHE A 143 -7.33 0.73 -10.37
C PHE A 143 -7.77 -0.62 -10.97
N VAL A 144 -7.75 -1.70 -10.16
CA VAL A 144 -8.23 -3.04 -10.53
C VAL A 144 -9.22 -3.53 -9.46
N PRO A 145 -10.51 -3.16 -9.55
CA PRO A 145 -11.53 -3.68 -8.66
C PRO A 145 -11.56 -5.21 -8.72
N GLY A 146 -11.46 -5.89 -7.59
CA GLY A 146 -11.36 -7.35 -7.51
C GLY A 146 -9.92 -7.90 -7.64
N THR A 147 -8.90 -7.06 -7.59
CA THR A 147 -7.51 -7.53 -7.44
C THR A 147 -7.32 -8.31 -6.14
N ALA A 148 -6.52 -9.37 -6.19
CA ALA A 148 -6.10 -10.11 -4.99
C ALA A 148 -5.07 -9.36 -4.14
N MET A 149 -4.46 -8.29 -4.67
CA MET A 149 -3.46 -7.48 -3.95
C MET A 149 -4.10 -6.67 -2.83
N GLY A 150 -3.79 -7.03 -1.58
CA GLY A 150 -4.33 -6.38 -0.37
C GLY A 150 -3.57 -5.12 0.08
N PHE A 151 -2.64 -4.61 -0.73
CA PHE A 151 -1.82 -3.44 -0.40
C PHE A 151 -2.66 -2.15 -0.38
N ALA A 152 -2.42 -1.30 0.64
CA ALA A 152 -3.17 -0.05 0.81
C ALA A 152 -2.77 1.05 -0.20
N GLY A 153 -1.62 0.89 -0.84
CA GLY A 153 -1.07 1.88 -1.77
C GLY A 153 0.00 2.79 -1.14
N ILE A 154 0.72 3.50 -2.01
CA ILE A 154 1.68 4.55 -1.65
C ILE A 154 1.07 5.89 -2.09
N GLN A 155 0.74 6.74 -1.13
CA GLN A 155 0.04 8.00 -1.42
C GLN A 155 0.98 9.09 -1.96
N LYS A 156 2.25 9.09 -1.57
CA LYS A 156 3.23 10.09 -1.97
C LYS A 156 3.74 9.85 -3.39
N ASP A 157 3.47 10.79 -4.31
CA ASP A 157 3.80 10.69 -5.73
C ASP A 157 5.30 10.46 -5.97
N SER A 158 6.16 11.20 -5.26
CA SER A 158 7.62 11.04 -5.40
C SER A 158 8.11 9.66 -4.93
N GLU A 159 7.53 9.08 -3.88
CA GLU A 159 7.89 7.73 -3.42
C GLU A 159 7.45 6.68 -4.43
N ARG A 160 6.26 6.85 -5.06
CA ARG A 160 5.83 5.96 -6.14
C ARG A 160 6.75 6.04 -7.36
N ALA A 161 7.14 7.26 -7.74
CA ALA A 161 8.09 7.45 -8.84
C ALA A 161 9.44 6.78 -8.56
N ASP A 162 9.96 6.90 -7.33
CA ASP A 162 11.18 6.23 -6.90
C ASP A 162 11.05 4.70 -7.03
N VAL A 163 9.93 4.12 -6.53
CA VAL A 163 9.66 2.67 -6.66
C VAL A 163 9.57 2.25 -8.12
N ILE A 164 8.89 3.00 -8.96
CA ILE A 164 8.76 2.69 -10.39
C ILE A 164 10.11 2.80 -11.10
N ALA A 165 10.93 3.79 -10.76
CA ALA A 165 12.29 3.90 -11.28
C ALA A 165 13.15 2.69 -10.89
N TYR A 166 13.02 2.21 -9.64
CA TYR A 166 13.69 0.98 -9.22
C TYR A 166 13.17 -0.24 -9.99
N LEU A 167 11.85 -0.44 -10.10
CA LEU A 167 11.26 -1.56 -10.85
C LEU A 167 11.70 -1.56 -12.32
N ARG A 168 11.88 -0.38 -12.93
CA ARG A 168 12.41 -0.25 -14.27
C ARG A 168 13.82 -0.84 -14.40
N THR A 169 14.67 -0.71 -13.40
CA THR A 169 16.03 -1.28 -13.42
C THR A 169 16.05 -2.81 -13.30
N LEU A 170 14.96 -3.41 -12.83
CA LEU A 170 14.82 -4.86 -12.70
C LEU A 170 14.47 -5.49 -14.06
N SER A 171 15.32 -5.34 -15.04
CA SER A 171 15.10 -5.87 -16.39
C SER A 171 16.44 -6.03 -17.11
N ASP A 172 16.55 -7.01 -17.98
CA ASP A 172 17.71 -7.17 -18.89
C ASP A 172 17.78 -6.02 -19.92
N ASN A 173 16.62 -5.43 -20.24
CA ASN A 173 16.51 -4.32 -21.18
C ASN A 173 15.55 -3.27 -20.59
N PRO A 174 16.04 -2.40 -19.70
CA PRO A 174 15.20 -1.40 -19.04
C PRO A 174 14.52 -0.47 -20.06
N ALA A 175 13.19 -0.33 -19.94
CA ALA A 175 12.43 0.57 -20.80
C ALA A 175 13.02 2.00 -20.78
N PRO A 176 13.05 2.74 -21.88
CA PRO A 176 13.48 4.14 -21.88
C PRO A 176 12.59 4.96 -20.94
N LEU A 177 13.18 5.96 -20.28
CA LEU A 177 12.38 6.90 -19.50
C LEU A 177 11.47 7.70 -20.45
N PRO A 178 10.20 7.91 -20.06
CA PRO A 178 9.30 8.71 -20.87
C PRO A 178 9.82 10.16 -20.94
N THR A 179 9.73 10.76 -22.12
CA THR A 179 10.03 12.19 -22.28
C THR A 179 8.93 12.99 -21.58
N ALA A 180 9.31 13.90 -20.68
CA ALA A 180 8.35 14.83 -20.11
C ALA A 180 7.69 15.62 -21.25
N ALA A 181 6.36 15.50 -21.38
CA ALA A 181 5.62 16.34 -22.30
C ALA A 181 5.83 17.81 -21.91
N LYS A 182 6.18 18.64 -22.92
CA LYS A 182 6.32 20.11 -22.75
C LYS A 182 4.97 20.73 -22.44
#